data_2a27046c7bcc83edcab42b4878cc0b0e
#
_entry.id   2a27046c7bcc83edcab42b4878cc0b0e
#
_cell.length_a   1.000
_cell.length_b   1.000
_cell.length_c   1.000
_cell.angle_alpha   90.00
_cell.angle_beta   90.00
_cell.angle_gamma   90.00
#
_symmetry.space_group_name_H-M   'P 1'
#
loop_
_entity.id
_entity.type
_entity.pdbx_description
1 polymer ?
#
loop_
_entity_poly.entity_id
_entity_poly.type
_entity_poly.pdbx_seq_one_letter_code
_entity_poly.pdbx_strand_id
1 'polypeptide(L)' 'MAIYNVLVRFTGYVDMEVEADSEEEAREIAAVEADDADVCGWDVDIEDCEREDD' A
#
# COMPACT_ATOMS: atom_id res chain seq x y z
N MET A 1 1.55 7.54 -15.23
CA MET A 1 1.34 6.93 -13.92
C MET A 1 2.66 6.47 -13.35
N ALA A 2 2.76 6.46 -12.05
CA ALA A 2 4.00 6.10 -11.40
C ALA A 2 3.82 4.77 -10.67
N ILE A 3 4.93 4.09 -10.45
CA ILE A 3 4.93 2.84 -9.68
C ILE A 3 5.39 3.18 -8.27
N TYR A 4 4.62 2.77 -7.29
CA TYR A 4 4.94 3.01 -5.90
C TYR A 4 5.09 1.68 -5.17
N ASN A 5 6.07 1.61 -4.30
CA ASN A 5 6.22 0.49 -3.38
C ASN A 5 5.68 0.93 -2.03
N VAL A 6 4.64 0.26 -1.58
CA VAL A 6 3.97 0.64 -0.33
C VAL A 6 4.17 -0.47 0.68
N LEU A 7 4.75 -0.13 1.82
CA LEU A 7 4.92 -1.08 2.90
C LEU A 7 3.74 -0.94 3.85
N VAL A 8 2.95 -1.98 3.91
CA VAL A 8 1.73 -2.00 4.71
C VAL A 8 1.98 -2.82 5.97
N ARG A 9 1.61 -2.27 7.11
CA ARG A 9 1.76 -2.94 8.39
C ARG A 9 0.40 -3.30 8.95
N PHE A 10 0.28 -4.52 9.40
CA PHE A 10 -0.89 -5.00 10.12
C PHE A 10 -0.38 -5.79 11.33
N THR A 11 -0.54 -7.11 11.39
CA THR A 11 0.16 -7.92 12.40
C THR A 11 1.55 -8.30 11.91
N GLY A 12 1.84 -8.02 10.66
CA GLY A 12 3.13 -8.23 10.03
C GLY A 12 3.33 -7.13 9.02
N TYR A 13 4.11 -7.42 7.99
CA TYR A 13 4.38 -6.45 6.93
C TYR A 13 4.17 -7.09 5.57
N VAL A 14 3.70 -6.31 4.64
CA VAL A 14 3.62 -6.75 3.26
C VAL A 14 4.01 -5.59 2.34
N ASP A 15 4.82 -5.89 1.32
CA ASP A 15 5.20 -4.93 0.30
C ASP A 15 4.22 -5.03 -0.85
N MET A 16 3.68 -3.90 -1.26
CA MET A 16 2.77 -3.85 -2.38
C MET A 16 3.30 -2.90 -3.43
N GLU A 17 3.21 -3.32 -4.69
CA GLU A 17 3.57 -2.47 -5.82
C GLU A 17 2.29 -2.00 -6.45
N VAL A 18 2.08 -0.69 -6.50
CA VAL A 18 0.85 -0.14 -7.05
C VAL A 18 1.15 0.93 -8.08
N GLU A 19 0.30 1.02 -9.08
CA GLU A 19 0.36 2.08 -10.08
C GLU A 19 -0.59 3.19 -9.67
N ALA A 20 -0.09 4.40 -9.58
CA ALA A 20 -0.90 5.52 -9.14
C ALA A 20 -0.38 6.82 -9.70
N ASP A 21 -1.21 7.84 -9.70
CA ASP A 21 -0.82 9.17 -10.16
C ASP A 21 -0.11 9.97 -9.07
N SER A 22 -0.28 9.57 -7.83
CA SER A 22 0.33 10.30 -6.72
C SER A 22 0.54 9.34 -5.56
N GLU A 23 1.37 9.78 -4.62
CA GLU A 23 1.62 9.01 -3.42
C GLU A 23 0.35 8.79 -2.62
N GLU A 24 -0.49 9.82 -2.55
CA GLU A 24 -1.74 9.72 -1.81
C GLU A 24 -2.64 8.64 -2.40
N GLU A 25 -2.72 8.61 -3.72
CA GLU A 25 -3.52 7.60 -4.41
C GLU A 25 -2.94 6.21 -4.18
N ALA A 26 -1.61 6.11 -4.21
CA ALA A 26 -0.96 4.82 -3.98
C ALA A 26 -1.30 4.27 -2.60
N ARG A 27 -1.32 5.14 -1.61
CA ARG A 27 -1.66 4.71 -0.25
C ARG A 27 -3.10 4.22 -0.16
N GLU A 28 -4.00 4.89 -0.85
CA GLU A 28 -5.40 4.46 -0.86
C GLU A 28 -5.57 3.11 -1.52
N ILE A 29 -4.91 2.93 -2.65
CA ILE A 29 -5.00 1.67 -3.37
C ILE A 29 -4.45 0.53 -2.51
N ALA A 30 -3.30 0.75 -1.89
CA ALA A 30 -2.69 -0.27 -1.06
C ALA A 30 -3.56 -0.62 0.13
N ALA A 31 -4.18 0.38 0.74
CA ALA A 31 -5.06 0.13 1.88
C ALA A 31 -6.26 -0.71 1.49
N VAL A 32 -6.84 -0.42 0.33
CA VAL A 32 -7.99 -1.19 -0.16
C VAL A 32 -7.58 -2.62 -0.47
N GLU A 33 -6.43 -2.79 -1.11
CA GLU A 33 -5.98 -4.13 -1.46
C GLU A 33 -5.61 -4.95 -0.24
N ALA A 34 -5.03 -4.32 0.75
CA ALA A 34 -4.71 -5.00 1.99
C ALA A 34 -5.97 -5.46 2.71
N ASP A 35 -7.00 -4.62 2.67
CA ASP A 35 -8.26 -4.96 3.30
C ASP A 35 -8.92 -6.14 2.62
N ASP A 36 -8.74 -6.27 1.31
CA ASP A 36 -9.29 -7.36 0.53
C ASP A 36 -8.53 -8.67 0.68
N ALA A 37 -7.32 -8.61 1.17
CA ALA A 37 -6.40 -9.75 1.15
C ALA A 37 -6.35 -10.48 2.48
N ASP A 38 -7.50 -10.78 3.05
CA ASP A 38 -7.58 -11.58 4.28
C ASP A 38 -7.12 -10.89 5.55
N VAL A 39 -6.88 -9.61 5.50
CA VAL A 39 -6.56 -8.86 6.70
C VAL A 39 -7.76 -8.06 7.18
N CYS A 40 -8.91 -8.48 6.73
CA CYS A 40 -10.18 -7.86 7.07
C CYS A 40 -10.40 -7.88 8.58
N GLY A 41 -10.70 -6.75 9.15
CA GLY A 41 -10.89 -6.66 10.59
C GLY A 41 -9.62 -6.32 11.37
N TRP A 42 -8.50 -6.25 10.69
CA TRP A 42 -7.25 -5.84 11.33
C TRP A 42 -6.99 -4.36 11.08
N ASP A 43 -6.26 -3.76 12.00
CA ASP A 43 -5.81 -2.39 11.80
C ASP A 43 -4.69 -2.38 10.78
N VAL A 44 -4.92 -1.72 9.66
CA VAL A 44 -3.95 -1.66 8.59
C VAL A 44 -3.38 -0.25 8.54
N ASP A 45 -2.06 -0.15 8.60
CA ASP A 45 -1.36 1.13 8.54
C ASP A 45 -0.38 1.13 7.38
N ILE A 46 -0.20 2.26 6.76
CA ILE A 46 0.83 2.44 5.75
C ILE A 46 2.11 2.84 6.47
N GLU A 47 3.09 1.94 6.45
CA GLU A 47 4.37 2.19 7.12
C GLU A 47 5.26 3.08 6.26
N ASP A 48 5.26 2.83 4.97
CA ASP A 48 6.13 3.57 4.07
C ASP A 48 5.56 3.54 2.67
N CYS A 49 5.91 4.53 1.87
CA CYS A 49 5.47 4.60 0.49
C CYS A 49 6.58 5.26 -0.31
N GLU A 50 7.14 4.51 -1.25
CA GLU A 50 8.25 4.98 -2.06
C GLU A 50 7.91 4.89 -3.52
N ARG A 51 8.31 5.91 -4.27
CA ARG A 51 8.15 5.90 -5.70
C ARG A 51 9.33 5.16 -6.33
N GLU A 52 9.02 4.15 -7.13
CA GLU A 52 10.04 3.27 -7.67
C GLU A 52 10.48 3.60 -9.09
N ASP A 53 9.63 4.24 -9.85
CA ASP A 53 9.88 4.44 -11.27
C ASP A 53 10.59 5.76 -11.56
N ASP A 54 11.29 6.27 -10.64
CA ASP A 54 11.93 7.55 -10.77
C ASP A 54 12.91 7.64 -11.93
#